data_29e4ac9e29bb2145733c9c2106399b91
#
_entry.id   29e4ac9e29bb2145733c9c2106399b91
#
_cell.length_a   1.000
_cell.length_b   1.000
_cell.length_c   1.000
_cell.angle_alpha   90.00
_cell.angle_beta   90.00
_cell.angle_gamma   90.00
#
_symmetry.space_group_name_H-M   'P 1'
#
loop_
_entity.id
_entity.type
_entity.pdbx_description
1 polymer ?
#
loop_
_entity_poly.entity_id
_entity_poly.type
_entity_poly.pdbx_seq_one_letter_code
_entity_poly.pdbx_strand_id
1 'polypeptide(L)'
;MTEQLTGDTVAAARLLVAFISEDDELDHVRDAAVQLARRNHARVILYDRDAASAFADPMPNQWASQDEGEQFGDPLSPQELVKLGREPIASKVEAARHDGVDAWGWLASDHGTDAMVDYARSHGADLLLLPAELDEPGLADRLKGETVAKAVEEATETDPGLAVLLVATDGSTQLAKGRL
;
A
#
# COMPACT_ATOMS: atom_id res chain seq x y z
N MET A 1 2.58 21.74 19.64
CA MET A 1 3.38 20.56 19.99
C MET A 1 3.02 19.30 19.16
N THR A 2 1.79 19.15 18.74
CA THR A 2 1.31 17.96 17.97
C THR A 2 1.80 17.92 16.51
N GLU A 3 2.00 19.05 15.84
CA GLU A 3 2.49 19.11 14.45
C GLU A 3 3.97 18.70 14.30
N GLN A 4 4.79 18.97 15.30
CA GLN A 4 6.20 18.58 15.27
C GLN A 4 6.41 17.07 15.40
N LEU A 5 5.64 16.40 16.26
CA LEU A 5 5.65 14.93 16.40
C LEU A 5 5.20 14.24 15.10
N THR A 6 4.28 14.87 14.37
CA THR A 6 3.76 14.40 13.09
C THR A 6 4.81 14.40 11.99
N GLY A 7 5.58 15.49 11.90
CA GLY A 7 6.68 15.62 10.95
C GLY A 7 7.83 14.65 11.22
N ASP A 8 8.12 14.40 12.50
CA ASP A 8 9.20 13.51 12.92
C ASP A 8 8.88 12.03 12.61
N THR A 9 7.64 11.58 12.79
CA THR A 9 7.22 10.22 12.46
C THR A 9 7.33 9.94 10.96
N VAL A 10 6.83 10.85 10.13
CA VAL A 10 6.91 10.72 8.67
C VAL A 10 8.36 10.76 8.18
N ALA A 11 9.19 11.62 8.76
CA ALA A 11 10.61 11.74 8.42
C ALA A 11 11.45 10.54 8.88
N ALA A 12 11.01 9.84 9.93
CA ALA A 12 11.70 8.67 10.46
C ALA A 12 11.30 7.35 9.79
N ALA A 13 10.22 7.32 9.01
CA ALA A 13 9.70 6.11 8.37
C ALA A 13 10.75 5.46 7.47
N ARG A 14 10.92 4.14 7.61
CA ARG A 14 11.88 3.31 6.86
C ARG A 14 11.21 2.26 5.98
N LEU A 15 10.00 1.87 6.31
CA LEU A 15 9.18 0.97 5.51
C LEU A 15 7.80 1.59 5.30
N LEU A 16 7.48 1.85 4.04
CA LEU A 16 6.21 2.43 3.61
C LEU A 16 5.41 1.39 2.83
N VAL A 17 4.10 1.34 3.05
CA VAL A 17 3.17 0.59 2.20
C VAL A 17 2.22 1.58 1.55
N ALA A 18 2.13 1.57 0.23
CA ALA A 18 1.30 2.49 -0.55
C ALA A 18 0.23 1.73 -1.33
N PHE A 19 -1.01 2.18 -1.18
CA PHE A 19 -2.17 1.65 -1.87
C PHE A 19 -2.22 2.20 -3.30
N ILE A 20 -2.10 1.31 -4.30
CA ILE A 20 -2.07 1.67 -5.71
C ILE A 20 -3.07 0.87 -6.53
N SER A 21 -3.30 1.28 -7.78
CA SER A 21 -4.06 0.56 -8.79
C SER A 21 -3.20 0.23 -10.00
N GLU A 22 -3.66 -0.69 -10.85
CA GLU A 22 -2.97 -1.00 -12.11
C GLU A 22 -3.08 0.12 -13.14
N ASP A 23 -4.18 0.89 -13.11
CA ASP A 23 -4.35 2.11 -13.88
C ASP A 23 -3.64 3.32 -13.23
N ASP A 24 -3.87 4.52 -13.76
CA ASP A 24 -3.25 5.75 -13.27
C ASP A 24 -4.09 6.45 -12.19
N GLU A 25 -5.21 5.88 -11.77
CA GLU A 25 -6.14 6.50 -10.81
C GLU A 25 -5.47 6.85 -9.48
N LEU A 26 -4.58 5.98 -8.99
CA LEU A 26 -3.87 6.16 -7.73
C LEU A 26 -2.39 6.55 -7.90
N ASP A 27 -1.99 7.06 -9.05
CA ASP A 27 -0.61 7.47 -9.28
C ASP A 27 -0.14 8.58 -8.34
N HIS A 28 -1.03 9.45 -7.89
CA HIS A 28 -0.71 10.46 -6.88
C HIS A 28 -0.26 9.84 -5.54
N VAL A 29 -0.82 8.70 -5.14
CA VAL A 29 -0.39 7.97 -3.93
C VAL A 29 0.98 7.33 -4.16
N ARG A 30 1.19 6.68 -5.32
CA ARG A 30 2.48 6.13 -5.71
C ARG A 30 3.56 7.21 -5.70
N ASP A 31 3.31 8.34 -6.32
CA ASP A 31 4.28 9.42 -6.45
C ASP A 31 4.65 10.02 -5.10
N ALA A 32 3.68 10.21 -4.22
CA ALA A 32 3.92 10.66 -2.85
C ALA A 32 4.78 9.63 -2.08
N ALA A 33 4.48 8.34 -2.20
CA ALA A 33 5.24 7.28 -1.55
C ALA A 33 6.68 7.21 -2.04
N VAL A 34 6.90 7.28 -3.36
CA VAL A 34 8.24 7.26 -3.98
C VAL A 34 9.05 8.48 -3.55
N GLN A 35 8.47 9.68 -3.56
CA GLN A 35 9.14 10.90 -3.10
C GLN A 35 9.53 10.82 -1.62
N LEU A 36 8.63 10.28 -0.79
CA LEU A 36 8.89 10.14 0.64
C LEU A 36 9.96 9.07 0.90
N ALA A 37 9.87 7.90 0.26
CA ALA A 37 10.85 6.83 0.35
C ALA A 37 12.25 7.32 -0.07
N ARG A 38 12.32 8.10 -1.15
CA ARG A 38 13.58 8.68 -1.61
C ARG A 38 14.19 9.64 -0.59
N ARG A 39 13.38 10.52 0.01
CA ARG A 39 13.85 11.47 1.03
C ARG A 39 14.34 10.79 2.30
N ASN A 40 13.65 9.73 2.70
CA ASN A 40 13.92 9.03 3.95
C ASN A 40 14.93 7.88 3.79
N HIS A 41 15.40 7.58 2.56
CA HIS A 41 16.14 6.36 2.23
C HIS A 41 15.41 5.10 2.73
N ALA A 42 14.09 5.07 2.51
CA ALA A 42 13.18 4.05 2.95
C ALA A 42 12.88 3.04 1.84
N ARG A 43 12.42 1.87 2.23
CA ARG A 43 11.79 0.90 1.33
C ARG A 43 10.32 1.28 1.13
N VAL A 44 9.80 1.05 -0.08
CA VAL A 44 8.38 1.17 -0.38
C VAL A 44 7.84 -0.14 -0.94
N ILE A 45 6.68 -0.55 -0.44
CA ILE A 45 5.91 -1.67 -0.97
C ILE A 45 4.66 -1.09 -1.61
N LEU A 46 4.51 -1.34 -2.90
CA LEU A 46 3.34 -0.95 -3.68
C LEU A 46 2.30 -2.06 -3.59
N TYR A 47 1.23 -1.81 -2.84
CA TYR A 47 0.12 -2.72 -2.66
C TYR A 47 -0.83 -2.62 -3.84
N ASP A 48 -0.98 -3.70 -4.59
CA ASP A 48 -1.86 -3.78 -5.75
C ASP A 48 -3.31 -4.05 -5.32
N ARG A 49 -4.14 -3.00 -5.35
CA ARG A 49 -5.58 -3.05 -5.07
C ARG A 49 -6.33 -4.04 -5.97
N ASP A 50 -5.90 -4.16 -7.22
CA ASP A 50 -6.63 -4.89 -8.25
C ASP A 50 -6.25 -6.38 -8.31
N ALA A 51 -5.21 -6.79 -7.57
CA ALA A 51 -4.69 -8.16 -7.58
C ALA A 51 -5.76 -9.20 -7.24
N ALA A 52 -6.54 -8.96 -6.20
CA ALA A 52 -7.56 -9.90 -5.77
C ALA A 52 -8.68 -10.09 -6.82
N SER A 53 -8.96 -9.09 -7.64
CA SER A 53 -9.89 -9.19 -8.78
C SER A 53 -9.29 -9.99 -9.94
N ALA A 54 -7.98 -9.90 -10.15
CA ALA A 54 -7.27 -10.64 -11.19
C ALA A 54 -7.23 -12.15 -10.90
N PHE A 55 -7.30 -12.54 -9.63
CA PHE A 55 -7.33 -13.94 -9.20
C PHE A 55 -8.74 -14.51 -8.98
N ALA A 56 -9.81 -13.75 -9.29
CA ALA A 56 -11.19 -14.21 -9.17
C ALA A 56 -11.56 -15.30 -10.20
N ASP A 57 -10.79 -15.46 -11.28
CA ASP A 57 -10.86 -16.64 -12.13
C ASP A 57 -10.23 -17.83 -11.38
N PRO A 58 -10.82 -19.03 -11.46
CA PRO A 58 -10.30 -20.18 -10.73
C PRO A 58 -8.84 -20.40 -11.10
N MET A 59 -7.95 -20.16 -10.15
CA MET A 59 -6.53 -20.41 -10.26
C MET A 59 -6.30 -21.82 -10.82
N PRO A 60 -5.45 -22.01 -11.81
CA PRO A 60 -5.04 -23.34 -12.22
C PRO A 60 -4.58 -24.11 -10.99
N ASN A 61 -5.08 -25.33 -10.78
CA ASN A 61 -4.79 -26.18 -9.62
C ASN A 61 -3.26 -26.45 -9.36
N GLN A 62 -2.38 -25.80 -10.10
CA GLN A 62 -0.93 -25.87 -9.96
C GLN A 62 -0.35 -25.02 -8.84
N TRP A 63 -1.15 -24.10 -8.25
CA TRP A 63 -0.73 -23.20 -7.16
C TRP A 63 -1.10 -23.71 -5.76
N ALA A 64 -1.58 -24.95 -5.67
CA ALA A 64 -2.09 -25.53 -4.42
C ALA A 64 -1.02 -26.22 -3.57
N SER A 65 0.27 -25.92 -3.73
CA SER A 65 1.26 -26.38 -2.75
C SER A 65 1.28 -25.41 -1.56
N GLN A 66 1.26 -25.95 -0.35
CA GLN A 66 1.31 -25.17 0.90
C GLN A 66 2.54 -24.26 0.97
N ASP A 67 3.64 -24.61 0.32
CA ASP A 67 4.88 -23.84 0.27
C ASP A 67 4.76 -22.57 -0.60
N GLU A 68 3.82 -22.53 -1.56
CA GLU A 68 3.59 -21.37 -2.41
C GLU A 68 2.67 -20.34 -1.74
N GLY A 69 1.78 -20.77 -0.84
CA GLY A 69 0.92 -19.89 -0.04
C GLY A 69 1.72 -18.98 0.91
N GLU A 70 2.88 -19.42 1.38
CA GLU A 70 3.79 -18.61 2.21
C GLU A 70 4.50 -17.52 1.38
N GLN A 71 4.70 -17.72 0.08
CA GLN A 71 5.32 -16.72 -0.81
C GLN A 71 4.40 -15.55 -1.15
N PHE A 72 3.08 -15.69 -1.00
CA PHE A 72 2.14 -14.59 -1.20
C PHE A 72 2.25 -13.45 -0.16
N GLY A 73 2.92 -13.67 0.95
CA GLY A 73 3.20 -12.64 1.95
C GLY A 73 4.46 -11.82 1.67
N ASP A 74 5.33 -12.28 0.76
CA ASP A 74 6.61 -11.63 0.53
C ASP A 74 6.52 -10.51 -0.52
N PRO A 75 7.31 -9.43 -0.37
CA PRO A 75 7.45 -8.42 -1.40
C PRO A 75 8.00 -9.01 -2.70
N LEU A 76 7.37 -8.67 -3.82
CA LEU A 76 7.68 -9.18 -5.15
C LEU A 76 8.53 -8.20 -5.96
N SER A 77 9.52 -8.73 -6.66
CA SER A 77 10.29 -7.97 -7.65
C SER A 77 9.49 -7.73 -8.94
N PRO A 78 9.89 -6.77 -9.80
CA PRO A 78 9.25 -6.56 -11.10
C PRO A 78 9.18 -7.84 -11.95
N GLN A 79 10.23 -8.66 -11.92
CA GLN A 79 10.29 -9.91 -12.70
C GLN A 79 9.29 -10.96 -12.20
N GLU A 80 9.06 -11.03 -10.89
CA GLU A 80 8.05 -11.90 -10.28
C GLU A 80 6.63 -11.42 -10.61
N LEU A 81 6.41 -10.10 -10.53
CA LEU A 81 5.12 -9.49 -10.92
C LEU A 81 4.77 -9.76 -12.38
N VAL A 82 5.73 -9.65 -13.30
CA VAL A 82 5.52 -9.99 -14.72
C VAL A 82 5.15 -11.47 -14.89
N LYS A 83 5.81 -12.39 -14.19
CA LYS A 83 5.49 -13.83 -14.24
C LYS A 83 4.06 -14.13 -13.75
N LEU A 84 3.55 -13.29 -12.87
CA LEU A 84 2.18 -13.39 -12.33
C LEU A 84 1.14 -12.61 -13.18
N GLY A 85 1.54 -12.07 -14.35
CA GLY A 85 0.65 -11.34 -15.23
C GLY A 85 0.30 -9.93 -14.72
N ARG A 86 1.14 -9.36 -13.86
CA ARG A 86 0.93 -8.02 -13.27
C ARG A 86 1.92 -6.99 -13.83
N GLU A 87 2.05 -6.96 -15.16
CA GLU A 87 2.93 -6.03 -15.88
C GLU A 87 2.71 -4.54 -15.52
N PRO A 88 1.46 -4.03 -15.33
CA PRO A 88 1.25 -2.64 -14.94
C PRO A 88 1.91 -2.31 -13.60
N ILE A 89 1.76 -3.18 -12.61
CA ILE A 89 2.36 -3.01 -11.28
C ILE A 89 3.89 -3.17 -11.36
N ALA A 90 4.37 -4.16 -12.13
CA ALA A 90 5.80 -4.35 -12.37
C ALA A 90 6.45 -3.08 -12.92
N SER A 91 5.80 -2.43 -13.89
CA SER A 91 6.28 -1.18 -14.49
C SER A 91 6.34 -0.04 -13.47
N LYS A 92 5.35 0.07 -12.57
CA LYS A 92 5.34 1.07 -11.50
C LYS A 92 6.47 0.85 -10.48
N VAL A 93 6.71 -0.41 -10.10
CA VAL A 93 7.84 -0.78 -9.23
C VAL A 93 9.18 -0.50 -9.90
N GLU A 94 9.32 -0.85 -11.18
CA GLU A 94 10.56 -0.62 -11.93
C GLU A 94 10.86 0.87 -12.10
N ALA A 95 9.85 1.70 -12.37
CA ALA A 95 9.97 3.15 -12.42
C ALA A 95 10.49 3.72 -11.09
N ALA A 96 9.92 3.29 -9.96
CA ALA A 96 10.38 3.72 -8.64
C ALA A 96 11.85 3.29 -8.37
N ARG A 97 12.25 2.09 -8.79
CA ARG A 97 13.66 1.63 -8.70
C ARG A 97 14.60 2.45 -9.57
N HIS A 98 14.15 2.83 -10.77
CA HIS A 98 14.93 3.71 -11.65
C HIS A 98 15.15 5.08 -11.01
N ASP A 99 14.21 5.57 -10.21
CA ASP A 99 14.32 6.79 -9.41
C ASP A 99 15.19 6.63 -8.13
N GLY A 100 15.80 5.47 -7.96
CA GLY A 100 16.73 5.18 -6.85
C GLY A 100 16.06 4.78 -5.54
N VAL A 101 14.80 4.31 -5.59
CA VAL A 101 14.05 3.84 -4.43
C VAL A 101 14.10 2.31 -4.34
N ASP A 102 14.25 1.76 -3.14
CA ASP A 102 14.10 0.33 -2.87
C ASP A 102 12.59 -0.02 -2.89
N ALA A 103 12.07 -0.30 -4.09
CA ALA A 103 10.65 -0.52 -4.34
C ALA A 103 10.34 -1.99 -4.64
N TRP A 104 9.21 -2.45 -4.13
CA TRP A 104 8.68 -3.80 -4.29
C TRP A 104 7.17 -3.74 -4.49
N GLY A 105 6.60 -4.79 -5.09
CA GLY A 105 5.15 -4.94 -5.18
C GLY A 105 4.63 -5.97 -4.19
N TRP A 106 3.35 -5.87 -3.85
CA TRP A 106 2.67 -6.89 -3.09
C TRP A 106 1.26 -7.11 -3.63
N LEU A 107 0.91 -8.38 -3.82
CA LEU A 107 -0.38 -8.82 -4.34
C LEU A 107 -1.21 -9.34 -3.18
N ALA A 108 -2.27 -8.65 -2.82
CA ALA A 108 -3.17 -9.13 -1.78
C ALA A 108 -4.05 -10.27 -2.31
N SER A 109 -4.21 -11.31 -1.51
CA SER A 109 -5.16 -12.40 -1.76
C SER A 109 -6.58 -12.04 -1.33
N ASP A 110 -6.76 -11.00 -0.56
CA ASP A 110 -8.04 -10.52 -0.04
C ASP A 110 -8.26 -9.05 -0.40
N HIS A 111 -9.52 -8.65 -0.47
CA HIS A 111 -9.91 -7.28 -0.76
C HIS A 111 -10.03 -6.50 0.54
N GLY A 112 -9.50 -5.29 0.53
CA GLY A 112 -9.79 -4.32 1.57
C GLY A 112 -8.58 -3.75 2.28
N THR A 113 -8.86 -2.72 3.06
CA THR A 113 -7.87 -2.03 3.87
C THR A 113 -7.39 -2.86 5.05
N ASP A 114 -8.22 -3.78 5.55
CA ASP A 114 -7.88 -4.68 6.66
C ASP A 114 -6.66 -5.54 6.31
N ALA A 115 -6.65 -6.16 5.13
CA ALA A 115 -5.53 -6.97 4.64
C ALA A 115 -4.25 -6.13 4.52
N MET A 116 -4.35 -4.88 4.09
CA MET A 116 -3.22 -3.95 3.99
C MET A 116 -2.67 -3.56 5.37
N VAL A 117 -3.55 -3.29 6.33
CA VAL A 117 -3.15 -2.97 7.72
C VAL A 117 -2.47 -4.16 8.37
N ASP A 118 -3.03 -5.37 8.21
CA ASP A 118 -2.44 -6.60 8.74
C ASP A 118 -1.08 -6.90 8.11
N TYR A 119 -0.96 -6.72 6.80
CA TYR A 119 0.31 -6.85 6.11
C TYR A 119 1.35 -5.85 6.62
N ALA A 120 1.00 -4.58 6.67
CA ALA A 120 1.89 -3.53 7.13
C ALA A 120 2.40 -3.79 8.55
N ARG A 121 1.50 -4.23 9.44
CA ARG A 121 1.85 -4.59 10.81
C ARG A 121 2.77 -5.80 10.89
N SER A 122 2.44 -6.88 10.18
CA SER A 122 3.24 -8.12 10.20
C SER A 122 4.64 -7.94 9.65
N HIS A 123 4.84 -6.96 8.76
CA HIS A 123 6.13 -6.62 8.17
C HIS A 123 6.85 -5.44 8.86
N GLY A 124 6.25 -4.88 9.91
CA GLY A 124 6.85 -3.77 10.65
C GLY A 124 6.92 -2.47 9.85
N ALA A 125 5.88 -2.19 9.04
CA ALA A 125 5.79 -0.91 8.32
C ALA A 125 5.58 0.25 9.30
N ASP A 126 6.19 1.37 8.98
CA ASP A 126 6.07 2.60 9.78
C ASP A 126 4.93 3.48 9.28
N LEU A 127 4.59 3.36 7.98
CA LEU A 127 3.66 4.28 7.34
C LEU A 127 2.84 3.59 6.25
N LEU A 128 1.52 3.80 6.31
CA LEU A 128 0.59 3.50 5.24
C LEU A 128 0.26 4.77 4.47
N LEU A 129 0.25 4.69 3.12
CA LEU A 129 -0.23 5.76 2.26
C LEU A 129 -1.53 5.32 1.59
N LEU A 130 -2.59 6.09 1.82
CA LEU A 130 -3.92 5.86 1.29
C LEU A 130 -4.40 7.09 0.50
N PRO A 131 -5.22 6.92 -0.55
CA PRO A 131 -5.85 8.06 -1.19
C PRO A 131 -6.84 8.74 -0.23
N ALA A 132 -6.82 10.07 -0.18
CA ALA A 132 -7.74 10.84 0.65
C ALA A 132 -9.21 10.72 0.18
N GLU A 133 -9.39 10.41 -1.09
CA GLU A 133 -10.68 10.31 -1.77
C GLU A 133 -11.36 8.94 -1.59
N LEU A 134 -10.84 8.03 -0.77
CA LEU A 134 -11.47 6.72 -0.48
C LEU A 134 -12.90 6.85 0.08
N ASP A 135 -13.22 7.98 0.68
CA ASP A 135 -14.57 8.28 1.18
C ASP A 135 -15.54 8.76 0.08
N GLU A 136 -15.08 8.94 -1.17
CA GLU A 136 -15.96 9.30 -2.27
C GLU A 136 -16.79 8.09 -2.74
N PRO A 137 -18.11 8.29 -3.05
CA PRO A 137 -19.03 7.19 -3.33
C PRO A 137 -18.61 6.22 -4.45
N GLY A 138 -17.80 6.69 -5.40
CA GLY A 138 -17.34 5.86 -6.52
C GLY A 138 -16.19 4.89 -6.17
N LEU A 139 -15.35 5.23 -5.20
CA LEU A 139 -14.25 4.38 -4.74
C LEU A 139 -14.68 3.46 -3.57
N ALA A 140 -15.53 3.97 -2.67
CA ALA A 140 -16.07 3.21 -1.54
C ALA A 140 -16.87 1.97 -2.01
N ASP A 141 -17.61 2.08 -3.11
CA ASP A 141 -18.32 0.94 -3.71
C ASP A 141 -17.35 -0.16 -4.20
N ARG A 142 -16.17 0.23 -4.67
CA ARG A 142 -15.13 -0.71 -5.12
C ARG A 142 -14.38 -1.39 -3.97
N LEU A 143 -14.33 -0.75 -2.81
CA LEU A 143 -13.70 -1.25 -1.60
C LEU A 143 -14.68 -1.96 -0.65
N LYS A 144 -15.87 -2.36 -1.12
CA LYS A 144 -16.90 -3.06 -0.35
C LYS A 144 -17.31 -2.35 0.95
N GLY A 145 -17.39 -1.01 0.92
CA GLY A 145 -17.83 -0.20 2.05
C GLY A 145 -16.77 0.02 3.13
N GLU A 146 -15.52 -0.29 2.85
CA GLU A 146 -14.43 0.09 3.73
C GLU A 146 -14.07 1.55 3.50
N THR A 147 -14.06 2.32 4.57
CA THR A 147 -13.75 3.75 4.54
C THR A 147 -12.32 4.00 5.02
N VAL A 148 -11.72 5.12 4.57
CA VAL A 148 -10.45 5.60 5.13
C VAL A 148 -10.52 5.69 6.65
N ALA A 149 -11.67 6.13 7.19
CA ALA A 149 -11.88 6.24 8.63
C ALA A 149 -11.71 4.88 9.34
N LYS A 150 -12.24 3.80 8.76
CA LYS A 150 -12.09 2.44 9.31
C LYS A 150 -10.63 1.97 9.25
N ALA A 151 -9.95 2.15 8.13
CA ALA A 151 -8.53 1.80 7.99
C ALA A 151 -7.64 2.56 8.98
N VAL A 152 -7.93 3.85 9.18
CA VAL A 152 -7.22 4.68 10.15
C VAL A 152 -7.48 4.21 11.58
N GLU A 153 -8.74 3.95 11.93
CA GLU A 153 -9.14 3.44 13.24
C GLU A 153 -8.43 2.11 13.54
N GLU A 154 -8.48 1.17 12.62
CA GLU A 154 -7.86 -0.14 12.77
C GLU A 154 -6.33 -0.09 12.86
N ALA A 155 -5.67 0.72 12.04
CA ALA A 155 -4.23 0.92 12.10
C ALA A 155 -3.80 1.54 13.44
N THR A 156 -4.53 2.54 13.91
CA THR A 156 -4.17 3.29 15.13
C THR A 156 -4.54 2.57 16.43
N GLU A 157 -5.60 1.76 16.44
CA GLU A 157 -6.00 0.98 17.62
C GLU A 157 -5.09 -0.23 17.88
N THR A 158 -4.61 -0.85 16.81
CA THR A 158 -3.88 -2.12 16.89
C THR A 158 -2.36 -1.95 16.94
N ASP A 159 -1.82 -0.89 16.36
CA ASP A 159 -0.38 -0.62 16.37
C ASP A 159 -0.09 0.89 16.45
N PRO A 160 0.27 1.39 17.65
CA PRO A 160 0.63 2.80 17.82
C PRO A 160 1.90 3.21 17.05
N GLY A 161 2.66 2.26 16.51
CA GLY A 161 3.83 2.51 15.67
C GLY A 161 3.50 2.73 14.20
N LEU A 162 2.33 2.29 13.73
CA LEU A 162 1.90 2.42 12.35
C LEU A 162 1.11 3.72 12.15
N ALA A 163 1.63 4.62 11.32
CA ALA A 163 0.95 5.86 10.96
C ALA A 163 0.25 5.75 9.60
N VAL A 164 -0.81 6.52 9.40
CA VAL A 164 -1.53 6.58 8.11
C VAL A 164 -1.43 7.99 7.53
N LEU A 165 -0.95 8.07 6.30
CA LEU A 165 -0.84 9.29 5.52
C LEU A 165 -1.87 9.28 4.39
N LEU A 166 -2.78 10.24 4.40
CA LEU A 166 -3.75 10.45 3.33
C LEU A 166 -3.13 11.33 2.26
N VAL A 167 -3.28 10.94 1.01
CA VAL A 167 -2.74 11.64 -0.15
C VAL A 167 -3.88 12.07 -1.05
N ALA A 168 -4.05 13.37 -1.25
CA ALA A 168 -5.05 13.92 -2.15
C ALA A 168 -4.55 13.95 -3.60
N THR A 169 -5.47 14.05 -4.56
CA THR A 169 -5.16 14.08 -6.00
C THR A 169 -4.27 15.25 -6.42
N ASP A 170 -4.26 16.34 -5.66
CA ASP A 170 -3.34 17.46 -5.86
C ASP A 170 -1.92 17.21 -5.30
N GLY A 171 -1.69 16.02 -4.72
CA GLY A 171 -0.42 15.64 -4.09
C GLY A 171 -0.24 16.16 -2.67
N SER A 172 -1.21 16.88 -2.11
CA SER A 172 -1.16 17.27 -0.70
C SER A 172 -1.30 16.05 0.21
N THR A 173 -0.64 16.09 1.36
CA THR A 173 -0.64 14.96 2.30
C THR A 173 -1.11 15.38 3.68
N GLN A 174 -1.89 14.54 4.32
CA GLN A 174 -2.39 14.73 5.67
C GLN A 174 -2.18 13.47 6.51
N LEU A 175 -1.56 13.61 7.68
CA LEU A 175 -1.51 12.49 8.63
C LEU A 175 -2.90 12.29 9.24
N ALA A 176 -3.42 11.09 9.08
CA ALA A 176 -4.67 10.71 9.73
C ALA A 176 -4.43 10.55 11.23
N LYS A 177 -5.28 11.19 12.03
CA LYS A 177 -5.26 11.05 13.49
C LYS A 177 -6.33 10.04 13.86
N GLY A 178 -5.92 8.94 14.50
CA GLY A 178 -6.88 8.08 15.19
C GLY A 178 -7.72 8.92 16.16
N ARG A 179 -8.99 8.59 16.32
CA ARG A 179 -9.81 9.20 17.37
C ARG A 179 -9.21 8.85 18.74
N LEU A 180 -8.76 9.88 19.45
CA LEU A 180 -8.46 9.78 20.87
C LEU A 180 -9.74 9.55 21.66
#